data_1bfc4d0a7b169aaca39ff40ca30f9a4e
#
_entry.id   1bfc4d0a7b169aaca39ff40ca30f9a4e
#
_cell.length_a   1.000
_cell.length_b   1.000
_cell.length_c   1.000
_cell.angle_alpha   90.00
_cell.angle_beta   90.00
_cell.angle_gamma   90.00
#
_symmetry.space_group_name_H-M   'P 1'
#
loop_
_entity.id
_entity.type
_entity.pdbx_description
1 polymer ?
#
loop_
_entity_poly.entity_id
_entity_poly.type
_entity_poly.pdbx_seq_one_letter_code
_entity_poly.pdbx_strand_id
1 'polypeptide(L)'
;MDIYEQIVQLRREGRRGAVATIVNVRGSIPSFKTAKMLVRDDGSIVGTIGGGCVEADVWQAAREVMELERPRTLTFDLNQDPKYDTGLVCGGTLEIFVEPVLPPADLYIFGAGHVAASLYKVARIAGFDITVVDDREAYANRERFPEAQQVIADDFEKAAAQLAPSESSYIVIVTRGHRDDMRMLRWAVQTPARYVGMIGSKRKTITIFKELQAEGLPAHLFDRVHAPVGLDIGAITPEEIAVSITAELIAKRRKVERDLPHMSWFHRGRETSQEETSIGKTKNESQS
;
A
#
# COMPACT_ATOMS: atom_id res chain seq x y z
N MET A 1 16.04 9.55 -22.63
CA MET A 1 14.72 9.05 -22.16
C MET A 1 14.16 10.12 -21.24
N ASP A 2 12.94 10.58 -21.51
CA ASP A 2 12.30 11.64 -20.74
C ASP A 2 11.97 11.17 -19.32
N ILE A 3 12.01 12.07 -18.34
CA ILE A 3 11.71 11.75 -16.93
C ILE A 3 10.28 11.20 -16.76
N TYR A 4 9.34 11.65 -17.58
CA TYR A 4 7.97 11.16 -17.57
C TYR A 4 7.86 9.71 -18.07
N GLU A 5 8.65 9.35 -19.09
CA GLU A 5 8.75 7.95 -19.55
C GLU A 5 9.34 7.05 -18.46
N GLN A 6 10.34 7.55 -17.72
CA GLN A 6 10.92 6.84 -16.59
C GLN A 6 9.93 6.63 -15.45
N ILE A 7 9.09 7.62 -15.15
CA ILE A 7 8.01 7.52 -14.15
C ILE A 7 6.99 6.46 -14.57
N VAL A 8 6.57 6.47 -15.84
CA VAL A 8 5.62 5.48 -16.37
C VAL A 8 6.19 4.07 -16.32
N GLN A 9 7.46 3.92 -16.71
CA GLN A 9 8.15 2.63 -16.68
C GLN A 9 8.27 2.10 -15.24
N LEU A 10 8.74 2.93 -14.30
CA LEU A 10 8.87 2.59 -12.88
C LEU A 10 7.54 2.06 -12.29
N ARG A 11 6.44 2.76 -12.60
CA ARG A 11 5.11 2.34 -12.16
C ARG A 11 4.67 1.02 -12.77
N ARG A 12 4.95 0.77 -14.07
CA ARG A 12 4.64 -0.49 -14.75
C ARG A 12 5.43 -1.68 -14.20
N GLU A 13 6.65 -1.42 -13.73
CA GLU A 13 7.51 -2.41 -13.07
C GLU A 13 7.10 -2.70 -11.62
N GLY A 14 6.03 -2.06 -11.11
CA GLY A 14 5.59 -2.20 -9.73
C GLY A 14 6.54 -1.56 -8.72
N ARG A 15 7.47 -0.72 -9.17
CA ARG A 15 8.51 -0.05 -8.38
C ARG A 15 8.05 1.32 -7.89
N ARG A 16 8.72 1.82 -6.87
CA ARG A 16 8.47 3.13 -6.24
C ARG A 16 9.57 4.13 -6.57
N GLY A 17 9.23 5.41 -6.49
CA GLY A 17 10.17 6.51 -6.60
C GLY A 17 9.61 7.77 -5.96
N ALA A 18 10.36 8.86 -6.06
CA ALA A 18 9.88 10.19 -5.76
C ALA A 18 10.40 11.18 -6.80
N VAL A 19 9.54 12.09 -7.25
CA VAL A 19 9.93 13.15 -8.18
C VAL A 19 10.02 14.47 -7.42
N ALA A 20 11.18 15.10 -7.51
CA ALA A 20 11.43 16.45 -7.03
C ALA A 20 11.29 17.44 -8.17
N THR A 21 10.53 18.51 -7.97
CA THR A 21 10.31 19.58 -8.96
C THR A 21 10.61 20.94 -8.35
N ILE A 22 11.42 21.76 -9.01
CA ILE A 22 11.62 23.17 -8.62
C ILE A 22 10.32 23.93 -8.95
N VAL A 23 9.64 24.40 -7.91
CA VAL A 23 8.37 25.12 -8.04
C VAL A 23 8.53 26.64 -7.93
N ASN A 24 9.58 27.11 -7.22
CA ASN A 24 9.86 28.53 -7.09
C ASN A 24 11.37 28.81 -7.02
N VAL A 25 11.79 29.90 -7.65
CA VAL A 25 13.18 30.41 -7.64
C VAL A 25 13.12 31.91 -7.45
N ARG A 26 13.84 32.41 -6.44
CA ARG A 26 14.04 33.85 -6.20
C ARG A 26 15.54 34.12 -6.13
N GLY A 27 16.02 35.13 -6.86
CA GLY A 27 17.43 35.49 -6.93
C GLY A 27 18.16 34.87 -8.13
N SER A 28 19.49 34.89 -8.13
CA SER A 28 20.35 34.38 -9.20
C SER A 28 20.83 32.97 -8.87
N ILE A 29 20.10 31.97 -9.35
CA ILE A 29 20.38 30.54 -9.11
C ILE A 29 20.67 29.89 -10.47
N PRO A 30 21.69 29.01 -10.60
CA PRO A 30 22.03 28.31 -11.86
C PRO A 30 21.05 27.16 -12.16
N SER A 31 19.79 27.34 -11.82
CA SER A 31 18.73 26.35 -12.02
C SER A 31 17.48 27.02 -12.57
N PHE A 32 16.64 26.28 -13.26
CA PHE A 32 15.45 26.82 -13.89
C PHE A 32 14.19 26.23 -13.27
N LYS A 33 13.13 27.04 -13.22
CA LYS A 33 11.80 26.58 -12.82
C LYS A 33 11.41 25.35 -13.64
N THR A 34 10.74 24.39 -12.99
CA THR A 34 10.30 23.13 -13.58
C THR A 34 11.40 22.07 -13.80
N ALA A 35 12.66 22.33 -13.45
CA ALA A 35 13.67 21.29 -13.41
C ALA A 35 13.22 20.15 -12.48
N LYS A 36 13.50 18.93 -12.90
CA LYS A 36 13.02 17.72 -12.19
C LYS A 36 14.14 16.73 -11.97
N MET A 37 14.04 16.03 -10.84
CA MET A 37 14.88 14.90 -10.48
C MET A 37 14.00 13.76 -10.00
N LEU A 38 14.09 12.58 -10.61
CA LEU A 38 13.46 11.35 -10.16
C LEU A 38 14.49 10.56 -9.34
N VAL A 39 14.16 10.23 -8.12
CA VAL A 39 14.89 9.27 -7.28
C VAL A 39 14.09 7.96 -7.26
N ARG A 40 14.75 6.85 -7.62
CA ARG A 40 14.13 5.51 -7.61
C ARG A 40 14.34 4.80 -6.28
N ASP A 41 13.61 3.73 -6.04
CA ASP A 41 13.71 2.87 -4.85
C ASP A 41 15.10 2.25 -4.64
N ASP A 42 15.86 2.01 -5.72
CA ASP A 42 17.25 1.56 -5.68
C ASP A 42 18.26 2.71 -5.38
N GLY A 43 17.76 3.94 -5.18
CA GLY A 43 18.57 5.14 -4.94
C GLY A 43 19.16 5.79 -6.19
N SER A 44 18.95 5.23 -7.38
CA SER A 44 19.42 5.84 -8.63
C SER A 44 18.62 7.09 -8.99
N ILE A 45 19.26 8.00 -9.72
CA ILE A 45 18.72 9.32 -10.07
C ILE A 45 18.58 9.47 -11.58
N VAL A 46 17.51 10.14 -12.01
CA VAL A 46 17.32 10.63 -13.39
C VAL A 46 16.95 12.10 -13.38
N GLY A 47 17.60 12.89 -14.24
CA GLY A 47 17.44 14.34 -14.26
C GLY A 47 18.27 15.05 -13.18
N THR A 48 18.07 16.35 -13.04
CA THR A 48 18.82 17.20 -12.10
C THR A 48 18.00 18.41 -11.69
N ILE A 49 18.27 18.92 -10.50
CA ILE A 49 17.72 20.17 -9.97
C ILE A 49 18.80 21.23 -9.70
N GLY A 50 20.04 21.01 -10.23
CA GLY A 50 21.13 21.99 -10.17
C GLY A 50 22.40 21.47 -9.52
N GLY A 51 22.43 20.26 -8.98
CA GLY A 51 23.64 19.62 -8.40
C GLY A 51 23.95 20.02 -6.96
N GLY A 52 25.06 19.49 -6.45
CA GLY A 52 25.66 19.87 -5.17
C GLY A 52 24.88 19.39 -3.94
N CYS A 53 25.04 20.12 -2.82
CA CYS A 53 24.46 19.77 -1.52
C CYS A 53 22.92 19.76 -1.54
N VAL A 54 22.29 20.62 -2.37
CA VAL A 54 20.83 20.66 -2.52
C VAL A 54 20.30 19.32 -3.06
N GLU A 55 20.95 18.73 -4.07
CA GLU A 55 20.53 17.41 -4.58
C GLU A 55 20.66 16.31 -3.53
N ALA A 56 21.69 16.32 -2.71
CA ALA A 56 21.88 15.36 -1.65
C ALA A 56 20.75 15.42 -0.61
N ASP A 57 20.37 16.63 -0.19
CA ASP A 57 19.26 16.81 0.77
C ASP A 57 17.91 16.44 0.16
N VAL A 58 17.70 16.77 -1.11
CA VAL A 58 16.48 16.38 -1.84
C VAL A 58 16.43 14.87 -2.06
N TRP A 59 17.56 14.21 -2.33
CA TRP A 59 17.64 12.76 -2.41
C TRP A 59 17.23 12.09 -1.08
N GLN A 60 17.74 12.61 0.04
CA GLN A 60 17.35 12.10 1.36
C GLN A 60 15.84 12.30 1.62
N ALA A 61 15.32 13.50 1.34
CA ALA A 61 13.89 13.77 1.47
C ALA A 61 13.02 12.92 0.54
N ALA A 62 13.50 12.60 -0.66
CA ALA A 62 12.82 11.71 -1.60
C ALA A 62 12.66 10.30 -1.04
N ARG A 63 13.66 9.79 -0.33
CA ARG A 63 13.57 8.50 0.36
C ARG A 63 12.51 8.50 1.45
N GLU A 64 12.49 9.54 2.28
CA GLU A 64 11.44 9.71 3.31
C GLU A 64 10.04 9.82 2.70
N VAL A 65 9.90 10.57 1.60
CA VAL A 65 8.64 10.72 0.84
C VAL A 65 8.16 9.38 0.28
N MET A 66 9.09 8.54 -0.23
CA MET A 66 8.74 7.19 -0.69
C MET A 66 8.25 6.29 0.44
N GLU A 67 8.88 6.36 1.63
CA GLU A 67 8.49 5.56 2.79
C GLU A 67 7.14 6.01 3.37
N LEU A 68 6.96 7.32 3.53
CA LEU A 68 5.75 7.89 4.12
C LEU A 68 4.58 7.95 3.12
N GLU A 69 4.87 7.87 1.81
CA GLU A 69 3.91 8.06 0.70
C GLU A 69 3.15 9.40 0.79
N ARG A 70 3.83 10.44 1.33
CA ARG A 70 3.30 11.79 1.51
C ARG A 70 4.22 12.81 0.88
N PRO A 71 3.70 13.78 0.12
CA PRO A 71 4.52 14.82 -0.48
C PRO A 71 5.09 15.77 0.57
N ARG A 72 6.20 16.42 0.23
CA ARG A 72 6.86 17.41 1.07
C ARG A 72 7.40 18.56 0.23
N THR A 73 7.33 19.78 0.75
CA THR A 73 8.02 20.94 0.17
C THR A 73 9.28 21.24 0.99
N LEU A 74 10.39 21.46 0.30
CA LEU A 74 11.67 21.86 0.86
C LEU A 74 11.97 23.30 0.43
N THR A 75 12.49 24.09 1.35
CA THR A 75 12.95 25.46 1.06
C THR A 75 14.44 25.59 1.40
N PHE A 76 15.23 26.08 0.46
CA PHE A 76 16.65 26.30 0.62
C PHE A 76 16.96 27.79 0.48
N ASP A 77 17.61 28.37 1.48
CA ASP A 77 18.17 29.71 1.41
C ASP A 77 19.67 29.62 1.12
N LEU A 78 20.03 29.88 -0.12
CA LEU A 78 21.41 29.75 -0.61
C LEU A 78 22.30 30.93 -0.23
N ASN A 79 21.76 32.00 0.39
CA ASN A 79 22.52 33.15 0.84
C ASN A 79 23.00 33.03 2.29
N GLN A 80 22.26 32.36 3.14
CA GLN A 80 22.43 32.38 4.59
C GLN A 80 22.97 31.08 5.18
N ASP A 81 22.85 29.96 4.47
CA ASP A 81 23.29 28.68 4.98
C ASP A 81 24.68 28.32 4.47
N PRO A 82 25.72 28.32 5.37
CA PRO A 82 27.10 27.96 4.99
C PRO A 82 27.22 26.55 4.35
N LYS A 83 26.26 25.68 4.59
CA LYS A 83 26.21 24.34 4.01
C LYS A 83 26.08 24.37 2.48
N TYR A 84 25.45 25.43 1.94
CA TYR A 84 25.21 25.60 0.51
C TYR A 84 26.14 26.63 -0.11
N ASP A 85 27.11 27.14 0.65
CA ASP A 85 28.17 28.01 0.12
C ASP A 85 29.14 27.17 -0.73
N THR A 86 28.89 27.13 -2.03
CA THR A 86 29.69 26.40 -3.02
C THR A 86 30.85 27.28 -3.55
N GLY A 87 31.10 28.47 -2.98
CA GLY A 87 32.05 29.45 -3.52
C GLY A 87 31.58 30.11 -4.83
N LEU A 88 30.39 29.78 -5.29
CA LEU A 88 29.73 30.42 -6.43
C LEU A 88 28.89 31.59 -5.91
N VAL A 89 28.94 32.74 -6.62
CA VAL A 89 28.15 33.96 -6.29
C VAL A 89 26.65 33.73 -6.65
N CYS A 90 26.11 32.59 -6.24
CA CYS A 90 24.73 32.25 -6.46
C CYS A 90 23.96 32.53 -5.16
N GLY A 91 23.13 33.54 -5.16
CA GLY A 91 22.33 33.89 -4.00
C GLY A 91 20.84 33.87 -4.32
N GLY A 92 20.01 33.31 -3.38
CA GLY A 92 18.59 33.27 -3.57
C GLY A 92 17.90 32.19 -2.78
N THR A 93 16.58 32.06 -2.97
CA THR A 93 15.74 31.03 -2.33
C THR A 93 15.22 30.07 -3.39
N LEU A 94 15.26 28.79 -3.08
CA LEU A 94 14.78 27.70 -3.92
C LEU A 94 13.71 26.91 -3.17
N GLU A 95 12.54 26.72 -3.79
CA GLU A 95 11.49 25.84 -3.27
C GLU A 95 11.34 24.62 -4.18
N ILE A 96 11.40 23.43 -3.58
CA ILE A 96 11.32 22.16 -4.27
C ILE A 96 10.19 21.35 -3.69
N PHE A 97 9.23 20.95 -4.54
CA PHE A 97 8.17 20.03 -4.20
C PHE A 97 8.62 18.61 -4.52
N VAL A 98 8.54 17.72 -3.52
CA VAL A 98 8.89 16.31 -3.64
C VAL A 98 7.62 15.49 -3.44
N GLU A 99 7.24 14.72 -4.46
CA GLU A 99 6.04 13.87 -4.43
C GLU A 99 6.36 12.41 -4.70
N PRO A 100 5.65 11.46 -4.06
CA PRO A 100 5.89 10.04 -4.26
C PRO A 100 5.35 9.59 -5.63
N VAL A 101 6.12 8.75 -6.31
CA VAL A 101 5.70 7.97 -7.48
C VAL A 101 5.41 6.56 -7.00
N LEU A 102 4.12 6.23 -6.94
CA LEU A 102 3.66 4.92 -6.45
C LEU A 102 3.20 4.06 -7.63
N PRO A 103 3.46 2.75 -7.59
CA PRO A 103 2.88 1.82 -8.54
C PRO A 103 1.35 1.77 -8.40
N PRO A 104 0.63 1.21 -9.37
CA PRO A 104 -0.80 0.94 -9.24
C PRO A 104 -1.10 0.11 -7.99
N ALA A 105 -2.29 0.29 -7.44
CA ALA A 105 -2.77 -0.51 -6.33
C ALA A 105 -3.49 -1.75 -6.90
N ASP A 106 -2.74 -2.83 -7.13
CA ASP A 106 -3.29 -4.07 -7.66
C ASP A 106 -4.12 -4.79 -6.60
N LEU A 107 -5.36 -5.13 -6.94
CA LEU A 107 -6.26 -5.90 -6.08
C LEU A 107 -6.55 -7.27 -6.72
N TYR A 108 -6.03 -8.32 -6.10
CA TYR A 108 -6.32 -9.70 -6.46
C TYR A 108 -7.52 -10.20 -5.65
N ILE A 109 -8.62 -10.51 -6.33
CA ILE A 109 -9.85 -11.05 -5.73
C ILE A 109 -9.92 -12.55 -6.07
N PHE A 110 -9.75 -13.40 -5.08
CA PHE A 110 -9.93 -14.84 -5.21
C PHE A 110 -11.36 -15.21 -4.86
N GLY A 111 -12.10 -15.66 -5.87
CA GLY A 111 -13.54 -15.88 -5.87
C GLY A 111 -14.26 -14.87 -6.75
N ALA A 112 -15.29 -15.32 -7.50
CA ALA A 112 -16.10 -14.48 -8.39
C ALA A 112 -17.60 -14.55 -8.04
N GLY A 113 -17.94 -14.79 -6.77
CA GLY A 113 -19.31 -14.80 -6.24
C GLY A 113 -19.93 -13.40 -6.15
N HIS A 114 -21.04 -13.28 -5.42
CA HIS A 114 -21.77 -12.01 -5.26
C HIS A 114 -20.95 -10.94 -4.58
N VAL A 115 -20.26 -11.27 -3.48
CA VAL A 115 -19.39 -10.33 -2.77
C VAL A 115 -18.26 -9.85 -3.69
N ALA A 116 -17.62 -10.77 -4.43
CA ALA A 116 -16.56 -10.40 -5.37
C ALA A 116 -17.06 -9.46 -6.48
N ALA A 117 -18.25 -9.72 -7.03
CA ALA A 117 -18.84 -8.88 -8.07
C ALA A 117 -19.16 -7.46 -7.56
N SER A 118 -19.64 -7.33 -6.32
CA SER A 118 -19.88 -6.03 -5.68
C SER A 118 -18.56 -5.35 -5.30
N LEU A 119 -17.60 -6.10 -4.75
CA LEU A 119 -16.25 -5.59 -4.41
C LEU A 119 -15.53 -5.06 -5.66
N TYR A 120 -15.57 -5.79 -6.77
CA TYR A 120 -15.01 -5.34 -8.03
C TYR A 120 -15.52 -3.95 -8.43
N LYS A 121 -16.84 -3.73 -8.37
CA LYS A 121 -17.43 -2.44 -8.75
C LYS A 121 -16.98 -1.29 -7.85
N VAL A 122 -17.02 -1.49 -6.54
CA VAL A 122 -16.70 -0.46 -5.56
C VAL A 122 -15.20 -0.17 -5.53
N ALA A 123 -14.35 -1.20 -5.52
CA ALA A 123 -12.91 -1.05 -5.50
C ALA A 123 -12.37 -0.42 -6.80
N ARG A 124 -13.00 -0.70 -7.97
CA ARG A 124 -12.65 -0.05 -9.23
C ARG A 124 -12.91 1.46 -9.18
N ILE A 125 -14.06 1.88 -8.67
CA ILE A 125 -14.37 3.31 -8.46
C ILE A 125 -13.34 3.95 -7.52
N ALA A 126 -12.86 3.20 -6.52
CA ALA A 126 -11.83 3.64 -5.60
C ALA A 126 -10.41 3.65 -6.22
N GLY A 127 -10.25 3.28 -7.49
CA GLY A 127 -8.98 3.33 -8.23
C GLY A 127 -8.03 2.19 -7.91
N PHE A 128 -8.55 0.97 -7.73
CA PHE A 128 -7.77 -0.26 -7.72
C PHE A 128 -7.77 -0.90 -9.11
N ASP A 129 -6.60 -1.42 -9.52
CA ASP A 129 -6.45 -2.27 -10.70
C ASP A 129 -6.76 -3.71 -10.31
N ILE A 130 -7.81 -4.31 -10.88
CA ILE A 130 -8.40 -5.53 -10.33
C ILE A 130 -8.15 -6.73 -11.21
N THR A 131 -7.62 -7.80 -10.60
CA THR A 131 -7.57 -9.15 -11.15
C THR A 131 -8.57 -10.03 -10.38
N VAL A 132 -9.44 -10.72 -11.10
CA VAL A 132 -10.43 -11.66 -10.52
C VAL A 132 -10.08 -13.08 -10.91
N VAL A 133 -10.10 -13.98 -9.93
CA VAL A 133 -9.77 -15.41 -10.09
C VAL A 133 -10.91 -16.26 -9.55
N ASP A 134 -11.41 -17.20 -10.33
CA ASP A 134 -12.36 -18.26 -9.87
C ASP A 134 -12.17 -19.51 -10.75
N ASP A 135 -12.33 -20.68 -10.19
CA ASP A 135 -12.22 -21.96 -10.91
C ASP A 135 -13.39 -22.23 -11.88
N ARG A 136 -14.42 -21.39 -11.85
CA ARG A 136 -15.63 -21.53 -12.67
C ARG A 136 -15.69 -20.44 -13.75
N GLU A 137 -15.56 -20.83 -15.01
CA GLU A 137 -15.65 -19.92 -16.14
C GLU A 137 -16.98 -19.12 -16.19
N ALA A 138 -18.09 -19.76 -15.81
CA ALA A 138 -19.39 -19.09 -15.72
C ALA A 138 -19.42 -17.90 -14.71
N TYR A 139 -18.47 -17.86 -13.79
CA TYR A 139 -18.34 -16.80 -12.78
C TYR A 139 -17.18 -15.85 -13.10
N ALA A 140 -16.02 -16.37 -13.51
CA ALA A 140 -14.86 -15.57 -13.89
C ALA A 140 -14.85 -15.33 -15.41
N ASN A 141 -15.55 -14.30 -15.87
CA ASN A 141 -15.61 -13.93 -17.28
C ASN A 141 -15.72 -12.41 -17.47
N ARG A 142 -15.42 -11.95 -18.68
CA ARG A 142 -15.43 -10.54 -19.04
C ARG A 142 -16.81 -9.89 -19.05
N GLU A 143 -17.87 -10.65 -19.20
CA GLU A 143 -19.24 -10.12 -19.12
C GLU A 143 -19.54 -9.60 -17.71
N ARG A 144 -19.11 -10.36 -16.68
CA ARG A 144 -19.29 -9.99 -15.27
C ARG A 144 -18.26 -8.96 -14.76
N PHE A 145 -17.05 -8.97 -15.34
CA PHE A 145 -15.93 -8.11 -14.93
C PHE A 145 -15.31 -7.39 -16.16
N PRO A 146 -16.09 -6.53 -16.86
CA PRO A 146 -15.68 -5.98 -18.16
C PRO A 146 -14.41 -5.13 -18.12
N GLU A 147 -14.21 -4.38 -17.05
CA GLU A 147 -13.08 -3.45 -16.89
C GLU A 147 -12.02 -3.96 -15.91
N ALA A 148 -12.06 -5.25 -15.53
CA ALA A 148 -10.99 -5.84 -14.76
C ALA A 148 -9.69 -5.86 -15.58
N GLN A 149 -8.55 -5.61 -14.95
CA GLN A 149 -7.24 -5.74 -15.59
C GLN A 149 -7.07 -7.16 -16.14
N GLN A 150 -7.40 -8.16 -15.33
CA GLN A 150 -7.37 -9.56 -15.71
C GLN A 150 -8.55 -10.33 -15.09
N VAL A 151 -9.05 -11.32 -15.83
CA VAL A 151 -10.03 -12.30 -15.33
C VAL A 151 -9.49 -13.68 -15.66
N ILE A 152 -9.29 -14.51 -14.64
CA ILE A 152 -8.67 -15.83 -14.76
C ILE A 152 -9.68 -16.87 -14.31
N ALA A 153 -10.08 -17.75 -15.25
CA ALA A 153 -10.91 -18.91 -15.01
C ALA A 153 -10.03 -20.16 -14.99
N ASP A 154 -9.43 -20.50 -13.85
CA ASP A 154 -8.57 -21.67 -13.67
C ASP A 154 -8.55 -22.09 -12.20
N ASP A 155 -7.97 -23.26 -11.92
CA ASP A 155 -7.66 -23.66 -10.53
C ASP A 155 -6.90 -22.57 -9.80
N PHE A 156 -7.29 -22.31 -8.56
CA PHE A 156 -6.77 -21.19 -7.77
C PHE A 156 -5.25 -21.22 -7.61
N GLU A 157 -4.62 -22.38 -7.43
CA GLU A 157 -3.16 -22.49 -7.27
C GLU A 157 -2.44 -22.25 -8.59
N LYS A 158 -3.00 -22.76 -9.71
CA LYS A 158 -2.45 -22.49 -11.03
C LYS A 158 -2.53 -21.03 -11.40
N ALA A 159 -3.65 -20.39 -11.11
CA ALA A 159 -3.82 -18.96 -11.30
C ALA A 159 -2.85 -18.15 -10.42
N ALA A 160 -2.76 -18.49 -9.13
CA ALA A 160 -1.88 -17.84 -8.18
C ALA A 160 -0.38 -17.91 -8.58
N ALA A 161 0.02 -19.03 -9.17
CA ALA A 161 1.40 -19.21 -9.67
C ALA A 161 1.76 -18.27 -10.85
N GLN A 162 0.78 -17.70 -11.54
CA GLN A 162 0.96 -16.74 -12.64
C GLN A 162 0.97 -15.29 -12.16
N LEU A 163 0.61 -15.05 -10.89
CA LEU A 163 0.52 -13.71 -10.31
C LEU A 163 1.81 -13.35 -9.57
N ALA A 164 2.18 -12.06 -9.63
CA ALA A 164 3.37 -11.53 -8.98
C ALA A 164 2.99 -10.35 -8.04
N PRO A 165 2.37 -10.62 -6.88
CA PRO A 165 2.05 -9.56 -5.93
C PRO A 165 3.31 -8.84 -5.43
N SER A 166 3.23 -7.52 -5.34
CA SER A 166 4.27 -6.63 -4.81
C SER A 166 3.86 -6.00 -3.48
N GLU A 167 4.71 -5.19 -2.89
CA GLU A 167 4.39 -4.40 -1.68
C GLU A 167 3.27 -3.36 -1.88
N SER A 168 2.79 -3.12 -3.10
CA SER A 168 1.63 -2.29 -3.40
C SER A 168 0.37 -3.09 -3.68
N SER A 169 0.45 -4.42 -3.67
CA SER A 169 -0.66 -5.32 -3.97
C SER A 169 -1.53 -5.60 -2.75
N TYR A 170 -2.79 -5.86 -3.03
CA TYR A 170 -3.83 -6.23 -2.06
C TYR A 170 -4.44 -7.56 -2.47
N ILE A 171 -4.64 -8.46 -1.53
CA ILE A 171 -5.24 -9.77 -1.78
C ILE A 171 -6.51 -9.89 -0.93
N VAL A 172 -7.63 -10.20 -1.58
CA VAL A 172 -8.92 -10.45 -0.91
C VAL A 172 -9.43 -11.82 -1.31
N ILE A 173 -9.60 -12.68 -0.31
CA ILE A 173 -10.03 -14.06 -0.46
C ILE A 173 -11.51 -14.14 -0.07
N VAL A 174 -12.38 -14.36 -1.08
CA VAL A 174 -13.84 -14.44 -0.96
C VAL A 174 -14.35 -15.66 -1.72
N THR A 175 -13.64 -16.79 -1.59
CA THR A 175 -14.00 -18.03 -2.27
C THR A 175 -15.27 -18.66 -1.68
N ARG A 176 -15.79 -19.71 -2.33
CA ARG A 176 -17.02 -20.38 -1.89
C ARG A 176 -16.86 -21.36 -0.73
N GLY A 177 -15.62 -21.67 -0.33
CA GLY A 177 -15.41 -22.77 0.60
C GLY A 177 -14.17 -22.66 1.48
N HIS A 178 -14.22 -23.37 2.60
CA HIS A 178 -13.14 -23.44 3.57
C HIS A 178 -11.80 -23.90 2.96
N ARG A 179 -11.86 -24.92 2.09
CA ARG A 179 -10.68 -25.53 1.47
C ARG A 179 -9.95 -24.53 0.56
N ASP A 180 -10.68 -23.83 -0.29
CA ASP A 180 -10.08 -22.88 -1.24
C ASP A 180 -9.60 -21.61 -0.52
N ASP A 181 -10.33 -21.15 0.51
CA ASP A 181 -9.86 -20.04 1.34
C ASP A 181 -8.54 -20.39 2.04
N MET A 182 -8.40 -21.60 2.56
CA MET A 182 -7.18 -22.09 3.19
C MET A 182 -6.01 -22.19 2.21
N ARG A 183 -6.25 -22.73 1.00
CA ARG A 183 -5.23 -22.82 -0.07
C ARG A 183 -4.73 -21.43 -0.47
N MET A 184 -5.65 -20.50 -0.67
CA MET A 184 -5.30 -19.14 -1.08
C MET A 184 -4.65 -18.35 0.04
N LEU A 185 -5.09 -18.53 1.28
CA LEU A 185 -4.44 -17.88 2.42
C LEU A 185 -3.00 -18.39 2.60
N ARG A 186 -2.74 -19.70 2.45
CA ARG A 186 -1.39 -20.29 2.47
C ARG A 186 -0.46 -19.58 1.50
N TRP A 187 -0.89 -19.36 0.28
CA TRP A 187 -0.13 -18.66 -0.73
C TRP A 187 0.00 -17.17 -0.39
N ALA A 188 -1.08 -16.51 -0.06
CA ALA A 188 -1.13 -15.06 0.13
C ALA A 188 -0.22 -14.57 1.27
N VAL A 189 -0.16 -15.30 2.40
CA VAL A 189 0.68 -14.90 3.55
C VAL A 189 2.18 -14.97 3.27
N GLN A 190 2.59 -15.70 2.24
CA GLN A 190 3.99 -15.83 1.82
C GLN A 190 4.38 -14.78 0.75
N THR A 191 3.44 -14.01 0.23
CA THR A 191 3.69 -12.93 -0.73
C THR A 191 4.10 -11.64 -0.03
N PRO A 192 4.75 -10.70 -0.72
CA PRO A 192 5.04 -9.37 -0.18
C PRO A 192 3.82 -8.43 -0.17
N ALA A 193 2.62 -8.91 -0.55
CA ALA A 193 1.44 -8.07 -0.66
C ALA A 193 1.21 -7.20 0.59
N ARG A 194 0.86 -5.93 0.41
CA ARG A 194 0.59 -4.96 1.48
C ARG A 194 -0.57 -5.38 2.38
N TYR A 195 -1.53 -6.09 1.82
CA TYR A 195 -2.76 -6.45 2.50
C TYR A 195 -3.20 -7.86 2.12
N VAL A 196 -3.62 -8.63 3.11
CA VAL A 196 -4.26 -9.93 2.92
C VAL A 196 -5.54 -9.95 3.74
N GLY A 197 -6.68 -10.04 3.06
CA GLY A 197 -8.00 -10.14 3.69
C GLY A 197 -8.71 -11.44 3.33
N MET A 198 -9.42 -12.03 4.27
CA MET A 198 -10.19 -13.25 4.03
C MET A 198 -11.59 -13.14 4.65
N ILE A 199 -12.60 -13.47 3.84
CA ILE A 199 -13.98 -13.56 4.33
C ILE A 199 -14.16 -14.79 5.21
N GLY A 200 -14.89 -14.64 6.29
CA GLY A 200 -15.23 -15.78 7.14
C GLY A 200 -15.66 -15.38 8.54
N SER A 201 -16.29 -16.33 9.24
CA SER A 201 -16.56 -16.17 10.67
C SER A 201 -15.27 -16.32 11.48
N LYS A 202 -15.26 -15.78 12.70
CA LYS A 202 -14.17 -15.97 13.68
C LYS A 202 -13.80 -17.44 13.84
N ARG A 203 -14.79 -18.34 13.94
CA ARG A 203 -14.56 -19.78 14.08
C ARG A 203 -13.83 -20.36 12.86
N LYS A 204 -14.27 -20.01 11.65
CA LYS A 204 -13.63 -20.46 10.40
C LYS A 204 -12.17 -19.99 10.33
N THR A 205 -11.92 -18.73 10.64
CA THR A 205 -10.57 -18.14 10.65
C THR A 205 -9.63 -18.87 11.60
N ILE A 206 -10.08 -19.11 12.85
CA ILE A 206 -9.28 -19.84 13.85
C ILE A 206 -8.93 -21.25 13.36
N THR A 207 -9.88 -21.94 12.75
CA THR A 207 -9.67 -23.30 12.23
C THR A 207 -8.62 -23.28 11.12
N ILE A 208 -8.75 -22.40 10.12
CA ILE A 208 -7.78 -22.28 9.03
C ILE A 208 -6.37 -21.96 9.56
N PHE A 209 -6.25 -21.01 10.49
CA PHE A 209 -4.94 -20.64 11.04
C PHE A 209 -4.28 -21.83 11.77
N LYS A 210 -5.05 -22.59 12.57
CA LYS A 210 -4.52 -23.78 13.26
C LYS A 210 -4.07 -24.86 12.27
N GLU A 211 -4.82 -25.11 11.23
CA GLU A 211 -4.49 -26.09 10.20
C GLU A 211 -3.20 -25.69 9.47
N LEU A 212 -3.08 -24.43 9.05
CA LEU A 212 -1.89 -23.92 8.37
C LEU A 212 -0.66 -23.90 9.27
N GLN A 213 -0.80 -23.62 10.57
CA GLN A 213 0.28 -23.73 11.54
C GLN A 213 0.71 -25.20 11.74
N ALA A 214 -0.23 -26.13 11.78
CA ALA A 214 0.08 -27.56 11.87
C ALA A 214 0.81 -28.07 10.61
N GLU A 215 0.60 -27.45 9.45
CA GLU A 215 1.36 -27.69 8.21
C GLU A 215 2.76 -27.04 8.21
N GLY A 216 3.12 -26.29 9.27
CA GLY A 216 4.45 -25.70 9.43
C GLY A 216 4.56 -24.22 9.06
N LEU A 217 3.46 -23.52 8.75
CA LEU A 217 3.54 -22.07 8.50
C LEU A 217 3.77 -21.31 9.82
N PRO A 218 4.76 -20.40 9.87
CA PRO A 218 5.04 -19.61 11.07
C PRO A 218 3.85 -18.72 11.48
N ALA A 219 3.56 -18.68 12.78
CA ALA A 219 2.42 -17.93 13.32
C ALA A 219 2.45 -16.44 12.99
N HIS A 220 3.63 -15.82 12.93
CA HIS A 220 3.79 -14.39 12.65
C HIS A 220 3.30 -13.99 11.25
N LEU A 221 3.21 -14.93 10.29
CA LEU A 221 2.67 -14.64 8.96
C LEU A 221 1.19 -14.27 8.99
N PHE A 222 0.46 -14.73 10.01
CA PHE A 222 -0.97 -14.44 10.17
C PHE A 222 -1.24 -13.10 10.85
N ASP A 223 -0.23 -12.46 11.44
CA ASP A 223 -0.37 -11.17 12.13
C ASP A 223 -0.86 -10.03 11.22
N ARG A 224 -0.61 -10.14 9.92
CA ARG A 224 -1.02 -9.18 8.92
C ARG A 224 -2.32 -9.52 8.20
N VAL A 225 -2.96 -10.64 8.57
CA VAL A 225 -4.19 -11.11 7.93
C VAL A 225 -5.41 -10.44 8.56
N HIS A 226 -6.25 -9.85 7.74
CA HIS A 226 -7.53 -9.27 8.11
C HIS A 226 -8.64 -10.31 7.90
N ALA A 227 -9.06 -10.96 8.98
CA ALA A 227 -10.10 -11.98 8.95
C ALA A 227 -10.93 -11.97 10.25
N PRO A 228 -12.24 -11.66 10.16
CA PRO A 228 -12.99 -11.29 8.97
C PRO A 228 -12.48 -10.03 8.30
N VAL A 229 -12.53 -9.99 6.96
CA VAL A 229 -12.12 -8.85 6.14
C VAL A 229 -13.15 -7.71 6.22
N GLY A 230 -12.67 -6.46 6.25
CA GLY A 230 -13.49 -5.25 6.22
C GLY A 230 -13.59 -4.52 7.56
N LEU A 231 -14.10 -3.29 7.52
CA LEU A 231 -14.42 -2.50 8.70
C LEU A 231 -15.74 -2.95 9.31
N ASP A 232 -15.85 -2.88 10.63
CA ASP A 232 -17.06 -3.22 11.39
C ASP A 232 -18.08 -2.07 11.29
N ILE A 233 -18.83 -2.05 10.19
CA ILE A 233 -19.88 -1.07 9.91
C ILE A 233 -21.28 -1.66 9.95
N GLY A 234 -21.42 -2.91 10.44
CA GLY A 234 -22.69 -3.62 10.46
C GLY A 234 -23.17 -4.12 9.09
N ALA A 235 -22.27 -4.30 8.13
CA ALA A 235 -22.58 -4.74 6.77
C ALA A 235 -23.18 -6.14 6.73
N ILE A 236 -24.28 -6.32 5.96
CA ILE A 236 -25.05 -7.57 5.83
C ILE A 236 -25.11 -8.02 4.37
N THR A 237 -25.43 -7.11 3.44
CA THR A 237 -25.58 -7.47 2.02
C THR A 237 -24.21 -7.57 1.32
N PRO A 238 -24.10 -8.28 0.19
CA PRO A 238 -22.87 -8.32 -0.59
C PRO A 238 -22.32 -6.92 -0.97
N GLU A 239 -23.21 -5.97 -1.23
CA GLU A 239 -22.88 -4.58 -1.57
C GLU A 239 -22.30 -3.84 -0.36
N GLU A 240 -22.91 -3.98 0.81
CA GLU A 240 -22.44 -3.38 2.06
C GLU A 240 -21.10 -3.99 2.49
N ILE A 241 -20.95 -5.31 2.36
CA ILE A 241 -19.68 -6.01 2.62
C ILE A 241 -18.60 -5.49 1.67
N ALA A 242 -18.91 -5.26 0.40
CA ALA A 242 -17.98 -4.69 -0.57
C ALA A 242 -17.53 -3.27 -0.18
N VAL A 243 -18.44 -2.44 0.33
CA VAL A 243 -18.13 -1.10 0.85
C VAL A 243 -17.22 -1.21 2.07
N SER A 244 -17.55 -2.09 3.03
CA SER A 244 -16.76 -2.37 4.23
C SER A 244 -15.32 -2.78 3.89
N ILE A 245 -15.16 -3.74 2.97
CA ILE A 245 -13.85 -4.20 2.50
C ILE A 245 -13.09 -3.06 1.80
N THR A 246 -13.74 -2.35 0.89
CA THR A 246 -13.09 -1.27 0.15
C THR A 246 -12.65 -0.13 1.07
N ALA A 247 -13.43 0.20 2.10
CA ALA A 247 -13.06 1.20 3.09
C ALA A 247 -11.78 0.78 3.86
N GLU A 248 -11.66 -0.49 4.25
CA GLU A 248 -10.44 -1.02 4.88
C GLU A 248 -9.24 -1.00 3.93
N LEU A 249 -9.42 -1.38 2.66
CA LEU A 249 -8.37 -1.29 1.63
C LEU A 249 -7.87 0.15 1.44
N ILE A 250 -8.79 1.14 1.40
CA ILE A 250 -8.44 2.57 1.31
C ILE A 250 -7.66 3.01 2.55
N ALA A 251 -8.10 2.63 3.75
CA ALA A 251 -7.41 2.96 5.00
C ALA A 251 -5.96 2.43 5.00
N LYS A 252 -5.76 1.19 4.57
CA LYS A 252 -4.43 0.58 4.42
C LYS A 252 -3.59 1.27 3.35
N ARG A 253 -4.18 1.63 2.21
CA ARG A 253 -3.49 2.37 1.14
C ARG A 253 -3.04 3.75 1.61
N ARG A 254 -3.84 4.41 2.45
CA ARG A 254 -3.57 5.76 2.97
C ARG A 254 -2.74 5.76 4.25
N LYS A 255 -2.32 4.59 4.74
CA LYS A 255 -1.56 4.43 6.00
C LYS A 255 -2.23 5.20 7.16
N VAL A 256 -3.54 4.95 7.33
CA VAL A 256 -4.31 5.58 8.42
C VAL A 256 -3.85 4.98 9.74
N GLU A 257 -3.28 5.82 10.61
CA GLU A 257 -2.71 5.42 11.92
C GLU A 257 -3.74 5.41 13.05
N ARG A 258 -4.89 6.10 12.87
CA ARG A 258 -5.96 6.11 13.86
C ARG A 258 -6.66 4.76 13.93
N ASP A 259 -7.13 4.43 15.12
CA ASP A 259 -7.97 3.26 15.33
C ASP A 259 -9.26 3.34 14.51
N LEU A 260 -9.53 2.27 13.76
CA LEU A 260 -10.73 2.10 12.96
C LEU A 260 -11.46 0.84 13.45
N PRO A 261 -12.81 0.83 13.42
CA PRO A 261 -13.58 -0.34 13.84
C PRO A 261 -13.36 -1.52 12.87
N HIS A 262 -12.31 -2.31 13.09
CA HIS A 262 -12.03 -3.49 12.29
C HIS A 262 -12.90 -4.68 12.71
N MET A 263 -13.36 -5.47 11.74
CA MET A 263 -13.99 -6.76 12.00
C MET A 263 -12.97 -7.80 12.50
N SER A 264 -11.70 -7.66 12.10
CA SER A 264 -10.63 -8.54 12.54
C SER A 264 -10.34 -8.38 14.03
N TRP A 265 -10.62 -9.39 14.80
CA TRP A 265 -10.42 -9.43 16.26
C TRP A 265 -8.96 -9.63 16.66
N PHE A 266 -8.08 -10.09 15.77
CA PHE A 266 -6.65 -10.25 16.03
C PHE A 266 -5.93 -8.92 16.34
N HIS A 267 -6.46 -7.82 15.83
CA HIS A 267 -5.93 -6.48 16.09
C HIS A 267 -6.47 -5.87 17.39
N ARG A 268 -7.66 -6.29 17.85
CA ARG A 268 -8.28 -5.80 19.10
C ARG A 268 -7.53 -6.24 20.38
N GLY A 269 -6.78 -7.33 20.37
CA GLY A 269 -6.10 -7.88 21.55
C GLY A 269 -4.74 -7.27 21.89
N ARG A 270 -4.13 -6.52 20.98
CA ARG A 270 -2.83 -5.85 21.22
C ARG A 270 -2.97 -4.49 21.90
N GLU A 271 -4.09 -3.81 21.74
CA GLU A 271 -4.35 -2.48 22.28
C GLU A 271 -4.67 -2.52 23.79
N THR A 272 -5.47 -3.49 24.22
CA THR A 272 -5.75 -3.68 25.66
C THR A 272 -4.51 -4.00 26.50
N SER A 273 -3.51 -4.69 25.92
CA SER A 273 -2.25 -5.01 26.61
C SER A 273 -1.31 -3.80 26.75
N GLN A 274 -1.44 -2.80 25.89
CA GLN A 274 -0.64 -1.55 25.98
C GLN A 274 -1.28 -0.52 26.93
N GLU A 275 -2.60 -0.43 26.96
CA GLU A 275 -3.32 0.44 27.91
C GLU A 275 -3.19 -0.07 29.36
N GLU A 276 -3.27 -1.38 29.61
CA GLU A 276 -3.06 -1.93 30.96
C GLU A 276 -1.62 -1.71 31.45
N THR A 277 -0.63 -1.69 30.54
CA THR A 277 0.77 -1.42 30.90
C THR A 277 1.03 0.07 31.19
N SER A 278 0.28 0.99 30.57
CA SER A 278 0.39 2.43 30.81
C SER A 278 -0.35 2.88 32.08
N ILE A 279 -1.50 2.26 32.39
CA ILE A 279 -2.28 2.54 33.61
C ILE A 279 -1.60 1.98 34.86
N GLY A 280 -0.87 0.87 34.72
CA GLY A 280 -0.09 0.28 35.82
C GLY A 280 1.13 1.10 36.25
N LYS A 281 1.72 1.91 35.35
CA LYS A 281 2.88 2.76 35.67
C LYS A 281 2.51 4.07 36.37
N THR A 282 1.32 4.61 36.12
CA THR A 282 0.86 5.86 36.74
C THR A 282 0.33 5.70 38.18
N LYS A 283 0.03 4.47 38.64
CA LYS A 283 -0.43 4.23 40.01
C LYS A 283 0.68 4.00 41.03
N ASN A 284 1.92 3.77 40.60
CA ASN A 284 3.04 3.54 41.53
C ASN A 284 3.89 4.80 41.80
N GLU A 285 3.65 5.93 41.18
CA GLU A 285 4.36 7.19 41.44
C GLU A 285 3.64 8.15 42.38
N SER A 286 2.44 7.80 42.89
CA SER A 286 1.66 8.64 43.83
C SER A 286 1.65 8.12 45.26
N GLN A 287 2.52 7.15 45.62
CA GLN A 287 2.71 6.67 46.99
C GLN A 287 4.20 6.54 47.33
N SER A 288 4.94 7.61 47.21
CA SER A 288 6.27 7.74 47.86
C SER A 288 6.42 9.15 48.44
#